data_f18301029830ac763f7c9b67e08b0c8e
#
_entry.id   f18301029830ac763f7c9b67e08b0c8e
#
_cell.length_a   1.000
_cell.length_b   1.000
_cell.length_c   1.000
_cell.angle_alpha   90.00
_cell.angle_beta   90.00
_cell.angle_gamma   90.00
#
_symmetry.space_group_name_H-M   'P 1'
#
loop_
_entity.id
_entity.type
_entity.pdbx_description
1 polymer ?
#
loop_
_entity_poly.entity_id
_entity_poly.type
_entity_poly.pdbx_seq_one_letter_code
_entity_poly.pdbx_strand_id
1 'polypeptide(L)'
;MSTETNKKKADKSDKIALYIQRTLCYIVLILLSILCLFSFYVLLINTTRSHPDIQKGFSLIPGKSFLVNMKNLLTDKQLPVLSGMANSLLVASGTAILSVYFSALTAYAIHAYNFRFKKLAFTFIMIIMMVPTQVSALGFIKQMSDMHLMNSFIPLVVPSIASPVVFFFIKQYMDSVLPIELVEAARIDGAHEFRIFNQIV
;
A
#
# COMPACT_ATOMS: atom_id res chain seq x y z
N MET A 1 -36.05 45.23 -9.63
CA MET A 1 -36.63 44.52 -8.46
C MET A 1 -36.91 43.03 -8.72
N SER A 2 -37.32 42.61 -9.94
CA SER A 2 -37.61 41.19 -10.29
C SER A 2 -36.35 40.30 -10.49
N THR A 3 -35.23 40.87 -10.91
CA THR A 3 -33.97 40.12 -11.18
C THR A 3 -33.24 39.71 -9.92
N GLU A 4 -33.27 40.47 -8.85
CA GLU A 4 -32.62 40.11 -7.56
C GLU A 4 -33.38 39.02 -6.80
N THR A 5 -34.73 39.01 -6.90
CA THR A 5 -35.54 37.96 -6.28
C THR A 5 -35.35 36.58 -6.95
N ASN A 6 -35.15 36.55 -8.27
CA ASN A 6 -34.84 35.32 -9.00
C ASN A 6 -33.42 34.78 -8.70
N LYS A 7 -32.43 35.67 -8.54
CA LYS A 7 -31.09 35.28 -8.18
C LYS A 7 -30.97 34.67 -6.76
N LYS A 8 -31.72 35.23 -5.79
CA LYS A 8 -31.84 34.69 -4.42
C LYS A 8 -32.57 33.34 -4.36
N LYS A 9 -33.58 33.12 -5.22
CA LYS A 9 -34.28 31.83 -5.31
C LYS A 9 -33.41 30.75 -5.93
N ALA A 10 -32.61 31.05 -6.97
CA ALA A 10 -31.68 30.15 -7.58
C ALA A 10 -30.57 29.72 -6.58
N ASP A 11 -29.93 30.68 -5.88
CA ASP A 11 -28.92 30.41 -4.86
C ASP A 11 -29.45 29.53 -3.70
N LYS A 12 -30.72 29.72 -3.30
CA LYS A 12 -31.34 28.87 -2.28
C LYS A 12 -31.66 27.46 -2.78
N SER A 13 -32.07 27.32 -4.04
CA SER A 13 -32.31 26.01 -4.67
C SER A 13 -31.03 25.22 -4.81
N ASP A 14 -29.94 25.86 -5.24
CA ASP A 14 -28.62 25.21 -5.40
C ASP A 14 -28.04 24.76 -4.05
N LYS A 15 -28.21 25.55 -3.00
CA LYS A 15 -27.82 25.17 -1.64
C LYS A 15 -28.61 23.96 -1.13
N ILE A 16 -29.90 23.91 -1.35
CA ILE A 16 -30.76 22.78 -0.96
C ILE A 16 -30.34 21.51 -1.72
N ALA A 17 -30.11 21.61 -3.04
CA ALA A 17 -29.64 20.51 -3.85
C ALA A 17 -28.29 19.96 -3.36
N LEU A 18 -27.33 20.84 -3.00
CA LEU A 18 -26.04 20.45 -2.42
C LEU A 18 -26.21 19.76 -1.05
N TYR A 19 -27.11 20.21 -0.21
CA TYR A 19 -27.39 19.56 1.08
C TYR A 19 -27.97 18.15 0.89
N ILE A 20 -28.94 18.01 -0.02
CA ILE A 20 -29.55 16.71 -0.34
C ILE A 20 -28.47 15.74 -0.89
N GLN A 21 -27.66 16.20 -1.83
CA GLN A 21 -26.59 15.40 -2.41
C GLN A 21 -25.57 14.95 -1.35
N ARG A 22 -25.15 15.87 -0.48
CA ARG A 22 -24.25 15.53 0.63
C ARG A 22 -24.87 14.51 1.58
N THR A 23 -26.12 14.71 1.98
CA THR A 23 -26.83 13.79 2.87
C THR A 23 -26.93 12.41 2.24
N LEU A 24 -27.26 12.32 0.95
CA LEU A 24 -27.32 11.05 0.24
C LEU A 24 -25.94 10.35 0.19
N CYS A 25 -24.87 11.10 -0.10
CA CYS A 25 -23.50 10.59 -0.07
C CYS A 25 -23.13 10.05 1.32
N TYR A 26 -23.47 10.80 2.39
CA TYR A 26 -23.19 10.32 3.76
C TYR A 26 -23.98 9.06 4.11
N ILE A 27 -25.25 8.95 3.73
CA ILE A 27 -26.04 7.74 3.94
C ILE A 27 -25.40 6.55 3.25
N VAL A 28 -25.03 6.69 1.98
CA VAL A 28 -24.36 5.62 1.21
C VAL A 28 -23.04 5.23 1.86
N LEU A 29 -22.21 6.21 2.24
CA LEU A 29 -20.92 5.96 2.89
C LEU A 29 -21.08 5.25 4.24
N ILE A 30 -22.04 5.65 5.05
CA ILE A 30 -22.34 5.02 6.36
C ILE A 30 -22.82 3.59 6.14
N LEU A 31 -23.72 3.34 5.19
CA LEU A 31 -24.18 1.98 4.86
C LEU A 31 -23.02 1.09 4.41
N LEU A 32 -22.16 1.58 3.52
CA LEU A 32 -20.97 0.84 3.07
C LEU A 32 -20.00 0.59 4.23
N SER A 33 -19.79 1.58 5.09
CA SER A 33 -18.91 1.42 6.26
C SER A 33 -19.45 0.37 7.23
N ILE A 34 -20.76 0.38 7.50
CA ILE A 34 -21.41 -0.65 8.34
C ILE A 34 -21.24 -2.02 7.70
N LEU A 35 -21.46 -2.16 6.41
CA LEU A 35 -21.32 -3.42 5.69
C LEU A 35 -19.87 -3.95 5.75
N CYS A 36 -18.89 -3.11 5.56
CA CYS A 36 -17.47 -3.47 5.67
C CYS A 36 -17.11 -3.87 7.10
N LEU A 37 -17.49 -3.06 8.09
CA LEU A 37 -17.17 -3.31 9.50
C LEU A 37 -17.91 -4.51 10.07
N PHE A 38 -19.08 -4.83 9.53
CA PHE A 38 -19.89 -5.96 9.97
C PHE A 38 -19.14 -7.30 9.87
N SER A 39 -18.40 -7.52 8.79
CA SER A 39 -17.58 -8.72 8.60
C SER A 39 -16.51 -8.86 9.68
N PHE A 40 -15.84 -7.77 10.04
CA PHE A 40 -14.85 -7.75 11.11
C PHE A 40 -15.50 -7.94 12.48
N TYR A 41 -16.66 -7.34 12.70
CA TYR A 41 -17.43 -7.53 13.93
C TYR A 41 -17.79 -9.02 14.13
N VAL A 42 -18.32 -9.67 13.09
CA VAL A 42 -18.63 -11.12 13.13
C VAL A 42 -17.39 -11.96 13.42
N LEU A 43 -16.25 -11.62 12.81
CA LEU A 43 -14.98 -12.29 13.07
C LEU A 43 -14.60 -12.18 14.55
N LEU A 44 -14.64 -10.97 15.11
CA LEU A 44 -14.34 -10.73 16.52
C LEU A 44 -15.28 -11.51 17.47
N ILE A 45 -16.59 -11.51 17.18
CA ILE A 45 -17.55 -12.29 17.95
C ILE A 45 -17.21 -13.79 17.89
N ASN A 46 -16.91 -14.32 16.72
CA ASN A 46 -16.58 -15.72 16.55
C ASN A 46 -15.30 -16.13 17.28
N THR A 47 -14.32 -15.22 17.46
CA THR A 47 -13.13 -15.53 18.29
C THR A 47 -13.46 -15.82 19.74
N THR A 48 -14.59 -15.32 20.23
CA THR A 48 -15.05 -15.51 21.61
C THR A 48 -15.97 -16.73 21.80
N ARG A 49 -16.45 -17.34 20.70
CA ARG A 49 -17.42 -18.45 20.72
C ARG A 49 -16.72 -19.80 20.73
N SER A 50 -17.37 -20.81 21.31
CA SER A 50 -16.91 -22.18 21.22
C SER A 50 -17.19 -22.78 19.83
N HIS A 51 -16.46 -23.83 19.46
CA HIS A 51 -16.67 -24.51 18.18
C HIS A 51 -18.12 -25.00 17.98
N PRO A 52 -18.77 -25.65 18.97
CA PRO A 52 -20.17 -26.01 18.83
C PRO A 52 -21.13 -24.83 18.66
N ASP A 53 -20.84 -23.69 19.27
CA ASP A 53 -21.69 -22.52 19.14
C ASP A 53 -21.54 -21.85 17.76
N ILE A 54 -20.36 -21.90 17.17
CA ILE A 54 -20.13 -21.43 15.79
C ILE A 54 -20.91 -22.33 14.82
N GLN A 55 -20.93 -23.63 15.03
CA GLN A 55 -21.69 -24.58 14.19
C GLN A 55 -23.21 -24.38 14.24
N LYS A 56 -23.75 -23.84 15.33
CA LYS A 56 -25.17 -23.48 15.45
C LYS A 56 -25.60 -22.31 14.58
N GLY A 57 -24.62 -21.61 13.95
CA GLY A 57 -24.88 -20.53 13.03
C GLY A 57 -24.48 -19.14 13.54
N PHE A 58 -24.99 -18.14 12.87
CA PHE A 58 -24.66 -16.74 13.13
C PHE A 58 -25.16 -16.22 14.48
N SER A 59 -24.34 -15.42 15.16
CA SER A 59 -24.71 -14.72 16.39
C SER A 59 -23.96 -13.39 16.48
N LEU A 60 -24.64 -12.39 17.01
CA LEU A 60 -24.06 -11.08 17.34
C LEU A 60 -23.58 -11.00 18.79
N ILE A 61 -23.83 -12.03 19.59
CA ILE A 61 -23.52 -12.06 21.02
C ILE A 61 -22.18 -12.75 21.22
N PRO A 62 -21.21 -12.13 21.94
CA PRO A 62 -19.94 -12.75 22.24
C PRO A 62 -20.09 -13.95 23.18
N GLY A 63 -19.23 -14.95 22.99
CA GLY A 63 -19.09 -16.09 23.88
C GLY A 63 -18.07 -15.85 24.99
N LYS A 64 -17.71 -16.90 25.71
CA LYS A 64 -16.73 -16.87 26.82
C LYS A 64 -15.45 -17.65 26.52
N SER A 65 -15.27 -18.11 25.27
CA SER A 65 -14.19 -19.04 24.91
C SER A 65 -12.93 -18.36 24.36
N PHE A 66 -12.84 -17.05 24.43
CA PHE A 66 -11.71 -16.29 23.83
C PHE A 66 -10.33 -16.79 24.30
N LEU A 67 -10.14 -16.94 25.63
CA LEU A 67 -8.85 -17.36 26.19
C LEU A 67 -8.51 -18.79 25.79
N VAL A 68 -9.52 -19.69 25.77
CA VAL A 68 -9.35 -21.10 25.36
C VAL A 68 -8.97 -21.15 23.87
N ASN A 69 -9.66 -20.42 23.03
CA ASN A 69 -9.39 -20.34 21.59
C ASN A 69 -7.99 -19.78 21.32
N MET A 70 -7.60 -18.71 22.04
CA MET A 70 -6.27 -18.11 21.94
C MET A 70 -5.17 -19.08 22.38
N LYS A 71 -5.37 -19.78 23.51
CA LYS A 71 -4.43 -20.82 23.97
C LYS A 71 -4.29 -21.93 22.94
N ASN A 72 -5.40 -22.46 22.43
CA ASN A 72 -5.38 -23.50 21.41
C ASN A 72 -4.63 -23.04 20.14
N LEU A 73 -4.89 -21.82 19.66
CA LEU A 73 -4.22 -21.25 18.50
C LEU A 73 -2.69 -21.14 18.69
N LEU A 74 -2.26 -20.69 19.88
CA LEU A 74 -0.84 -20.49 20.17
C LEU A 74 -0.09 -21.81 20.46
N THR A 75 -0.81 -22.86 20.87
CA THR A 75 -0.21 -24.17 21.19
C THR A 75 -0.37 -25.18 20.07
N ASP A 76 -1.09 -24.84 19.01
CA ASP A 76 -1.28 -25.73 17.87
C ASP A 76 0.02 -25.88 17.08
N LYS A 77 0.53 -27.14 17.05
CA LYS A 77 1.75 -27.47 16.32
C LYS A 77 1.55 -27.57 14.80
N GLN A 78 0.32 -27.77 14.34
CA GLN A 78 0.00 -27.87 12.91
C GLN A 78 -0.13 -26.50 12.27
N LEU A 79 -0.50 -25.48 13.06
CA LEU A 79 -0.64 -24.09 12.63
C LEU A 79 0.32 -23.19 13.42
N PRO A 80 1.61 -23.10 13.04
CA PRO A 80 2.60 -22.32 13.76
C PRO A 80 2.39 -20.82 13.52
N VAL A 81 1.34 -20.24 14.12
CA VAL A 81 0.89 -18.85 13.85
C VAL A 81 1.97 -17.83 14.17
N LEU A 82 2.66 -17.96 15.30
CA LEU A 82 3.69 -17.00 15.71
C LEU A 82 4.87 -16.95 14.71
N SER A 83 5.36 -18.13 14.26
CA SER A 83 6.42 -18.18 13.27
C SER A 83 5.92 -17.70 11.89
N GLY A 84 4.68 -18.00 11.52
CA GLY A 84 4.06 -17.47 10.32
C GLY A 84 3.97 -15.95 10.34
N MET A 85 3.56 -15.35 11.45
CA MET A 85 3.54 -13.89 11.65
C MET A 85 4.95 -13.27 11.59
N ALA A 86 5.92 -13.90 12.23
CA ALA A 86 7.32 -13.46 12.19
C ALA A 86 7.87 -13.50 10.76
N ASN A 87 7.62 -14.58 10.03
CA ASN A 87 8.03 -14.71 8.63
C ASN A 87 7.34 -13.66 7.73
N SER A 88 6.04 -13.42 7.94
CA SER A 88 5.30 -12.39 7.21
C SER A 88 5.85 -10.99 7.49
N LEU A 89 6.19 -10.69 8.76
CA LEU A 89 6.81 -9.43 9.14
C LEU A 89 8.18 -9.26 8.48
N LEU A 90 9.01 -10.31 8.46
CA LEU A 90 10.32 -10.30 7.83
C LEU A 90 10.20 -10.06 6.32
N VAL A 91 9.32 -10.78 5.64
CA VAL A 91 9.10 -10.62 4.20
C VAL A 91 8.54 -9.23 3.89
N ALA A 92 7.53 -8.78 4.63
CA ALA A 92 6.88 -7.48 4.40
C ALA A 92 7.86 -6.32 4.64
N SER A 93 8.61 -6.33 5.76
CA SER A 93 9.59 -5.29 6.05
C SER A 93 10.76 -5.30 5.08
N GLY A 94 11.30 -6.48 4.75
CA GLY A 94 12.36 -6.62 3.76
C GLY A 94 11.95 -6.09 2.38
N THR A 95 10.76 -6.49 1.93
CA THR A 95 10.18 -6.01 0.66
C THR A 95 9.98 -4.50 0.67
N ALA A 96 9.40 -3.95 1.74
CA ALA A 96 9.14 -2.51 1.84
C ALA A 96 10.44 -1.69 1.86
N ILE A 97 11.40 -2.08 2.70
CA ILE A 97 12.70 -1.38 2.82
C ILE A 97 13.46 -1.40 1.49
N LEU A 98 13.60 -2.58 0.88
CA LEU A 98 14.33 -2.68 -0.39
C LEU A 98 13.63 -1.95 -1.52
N SER A 99 12.31 -2.10 -1.63
CA SER A 99 11.52 -1.43 -2.67
C SER A 99 11.62 0.10 -2.56
N VAL A 100 11.41 0.66 -1.37
CA VAL A 100 11.46 2.12 -1.16
C VAL A 100 12.87 2.64 -1.36
N TYR A 101 13.88 2.02 -0.73
CA TYR A 101 15.25 2.51 -0.79
C TYR A 101 15.82 2.52 -2.21
N PHE A 102 15.72 1.40 -2.93
CA PHE A 102 16.26 1.31 -4.29
C PHE A 102 15.43 2.11 -5.31
N SER A 103 14.12 2.20 -5.12
CA SER A 103 13.28 3.08 -5.94
C SER A 103 13.60 4.55 -5.71
N ALA A 104 13.83 4.97 -4.47
CA ALA A 104 14.24 6.33 -4.14
C ALA A 104 15.63 6.65 -4.71
N LEU A 105 16.59 5.72 -4.59
CA LEU A 105 17.91 5.88 -5.17
C LEU A 105 17.87 6.04 -6.70
N THR A 106 17.03 5.23 -7.37
CA THR A 106 16.83 5.31 -8.81
C THR A 106 16.12 6.62 -9.21
N ALA A 107 15.10 7.03 -8.45
CA ALA A 107 14.40 8.27 -8.67
C ALA A 107 15.32 9.49 -8.50
N TYR A 108 16.14 9.49 -7.45
CA TYR A 108 17.15 10.51 -7.22
C TYR A 108 18.18 10.58 -8.36
N ALA A 109 18.69 9.43 -8.82
CA ALA A 109 19.61 9.40 -9.95
C ALA A 109 18.98 10.01 -11.22
N ILE A 110 17.74 9.69 -11.51
CA ILE A 110 17.02 10.24 -12.67
C ILE A 110 16.60 11.71 -12.42
N HIS A 111 16.43 12.15 -11.16
CA HIS A 111 16.12 13.54 -10.84
C HIS A 111 17.37 14.44 -10.92
N ALA A 112 18.41 14.08 -10.15
CA ALA A 112 19.54 14.95 -9.82
C ALA A 112 20.69 14.93 -10.84
N TYR A 113 20.75 13.91 -11.71
CA TYR A 113 21.86 13.80 -12.67
C TYR A 113 21.41 14.04 -14.11
N ASN A 114 22.32 14.66 -14.89
CA ASN A 114 22.21 14.77 -16.34
C ASN A 114 23.16 13.76 -17.00
N PHE A 115 22.60 12.69 -17.59
CA PHE A 115 23.35 11.70 -18.34
C PHE A 115 22.66 11.35 -19.67
N ARG A 116 23.46 10.86 -20.62
CA ARG A 116 23.03 10.66 -22.02
C ARG A 116 21.77 9.79 -22.16
N PHE A 117 21.60 8.79 -21.33
CA PHE A 117 20.50 7.82 -21.41
C PHE A 117 19.37 8.07 -20.41
N LYS A 118 19.32 9.22 -19.75
CA LYS A 118 18.31 9.56 -18.74
C LYS A 118 16.86 9.32 -19.22
N LYS A 119 16.54 9.87 -20.40
CA LYS A 119 15.18 9.71 -20.99
C LYS A 119 14.89 8.25 -21.34
N LEU A 120 15.87 7.54 -21.90
CA LEU A 120 15.72 6.12 -22.24
C LEU A 120 15.48 5.27 -20.99
N ALA A 121 16.26 5.48 -19.94
CA ALA A 121 16.09 4.76 -18.66
C ALA A 121 14.71 4.99 -18.05
N PHE A 122 14.25 6.25 -18.00
CA PHE A 122 12.91 6.56 -17.52
C PHE A 122 11.82 5.88 -18.37
N THR A 123 11.91 6.03 -19.70
CA THR A 123 10.94 5.40 -20.61
C THR A 123 10.93 3.89 -20.49
N PHE A 124 12.09 3.26 -20.33
CA PHE A 124 12.20 1.81 -20.15
C PHE A 124 11.47 1.34 -18.88
N ILE A 125 11.66 2.06 -17.76
CA ILE A 125 10.94 1.75 -16.51
C ILE A 125 9.42 1.89 -16.72
N MET A 126 8.99 2.93 -17.44
CA MET A 126 7.56 3.12 -17.73
C MET A 126 6.98 2.01 -18.61
N ILE A 127 7.73 1.53 -19.61
CA ILE A 127 7.30 0.41 -20.45
C ILE A 127 7.13 -0.87 -19.64
N ILE A 128 8.03 -1.14 -18.68
CA ILE A 128 7.93 -2.31 -17.81
C ILE A 128 6.62 -2.29 -17.00
N MET A 129 6.16 -1.11 -16.56
CA MET A 129 4.87 -0.99 -15.84
C MET A 129 3.67 -1.39 -16.71
N MET A 130 3.78 -1.35 -18.03
CA MET A 130 2.70 -1.75 -18.93
C MET A 130 2.60 -3.26 -19.12
N VAL A 131 3.61 -4.02 -18.69
CA VAL A 131 3.58 -5.49 -18.78
C VAL A 131 2.60 -6.04 -17.76
N PRO A 132 1.59 -6.82 -18.15
CA PRO A 132 0.65 -7.43 -17.22
C PRO A 132 1.37 -8.36 -16.24
N THR A 133 1.18 -8.14 -14.95
CA THR A 133 1.85 -8.93 -13.88
C THR A 133 1.52 -10.42 -13.95
N GLN A 134 0.32 -10.76 -14.44
CA GLN A 134 -0.13 -12.15 -14.60
C GLN A 134 0.74 -12.93 -15.61
N VAL A 135 1.18 -12.28 -16.68
CA VAL A 135 2.05 -12.90 -17.69
C VAL A 135 3.45 -13.11 -17.14
N SER A 136 3.96 -12.10 -16.41
CA SER A 136 5.28 -12.17 -15.79
C SER A 136 5.36 -13.24 -14.70
N ALA A 137 4.26 -13.51 -13.98
CA ALA A 137 4.23 -14.45 -12.86
C ALA A 137 4.59 -15.88 -13.27
N LEU A 138 4.12 -16.36 -14.42
CA LEU A 138 4.43 -17.72 -14.89
C LEU A 138 5.92 -17.89 -15.22
N GLY A 139 6.50 -16.91 -15.89
CA GLY A 139 7.94 -16.91 -16.20
C GLY A 139 8.79 -16.81 -14.93
N PHE A 140 8.37 -15.99 -13.98
CA PHE A 140 9.03 -15.83 -12.69
C PHE A 140 9.04 -17.13 -11.86
N ILE A 141 7.89 -17.80 -11.74
CA ILE A 141 7.79 -19.09 -11.01
C ILE A 141 8.73 -20.13 -11.64
N LYS A 142 8.71 -20.24 -12.97
CA LYS A 142 9.61 -21.16 -13.68
C LYS A 142 11.08 -20.84 -13.39
N GLN A 143 11.48 -19.58 -13.50
CA GLN A 143 12.85 -19.15 -13.22
C GLN A 143 13.27 -19.45 -11.77
N MET A 144 12.41 -19.20 -10.78
CA MET A 144 12.70 -19.51 -9.38
C MET A 144 12.79 -21.01 -9.13
N SER A 145 12.01 -21.82 -9.83
CA SER A 145 12.12 -23.28 -9.80
C SER A 145 13.45 -23.76 -10.38
N ASP A 146 13.85 -23.26 -11.54
CA ASP A 146 15.10 -23.63 -12.21
C ASP A 146 16.33 -23.22 -11.36
N MET A 147 16.22 -22.13 -10.60
CA MET A 147 17.24 -21.66 -9.66
C MET A 147 17.21 -22.36 -8.29
N HIS A 148 16.30 -23.31 -8.07
CA HIS A 148 16.08 -24.01 -6.79
C HIS A 148 15.76 -23.07 -5.60
N LEU A 149 15.10 -21.92 -5.85
CA LEU A 149 14.79 -20.90 -4.86
C LEU A 149 13.36 -20.98 -4.33
N MET A 150 12.54 -21.94 -4.78
CA MET A 150 11.10 -22.03 -4.43
C MET A 150 10.82 -22.13 -2.93
N ASN A 151 11.75 -22.68 -2.14
CA ASN A 151 11.59 -22.82 -0.69
C ASN A 151 12.48 -21.84 0.08
N SER A 152 12.48 -20.58 -0.36
CA SER A 152 13.25 -19.51 0.30
C SER A 152 12.46 -18.19 0.30
N PHE A 153 12.88 -17.21 1.12
CA PHE A 153 12.31 -15.86 1.11
C PHE A 153 12.89 -14.97 0.01
N ILE A 154 13.95 -15.39 -0.67
CA ILE A 154 14.62 -14.62 -1.72
C ILE A 154 13.66 -14.21 -2.84
N PRO A 155 12.84 -15.12 -3.42
CA PRO A 155 11.89 -14.74 -4.47
C PRO A 155 10.81 -13.75 -4.02
N LEU A 156 10.53 -13.70 -2.73
CA LEU A 156 9.50 -12.80 -2.18
C LEU A 156 10.04 -11.39 -1.91
N VAL A 157 11.34 -11.28 -1.57
CA VAL A 157 11.94 -10.03 -1.09
C VAL A 157 12.80 -9.37 -2.16
N VAL A 158 13.72 -10.10 -2.80
CA VAL A 158 14.73 -9.53 -3.70
C VAL A 158 14.15 -8.86 -4.95
N PRO A 159 13.11 -9.40 -5.63
CA PRO A 159 12.56 -8.76 -6.82
C PRO A 159 11.93 -7.38 -6.54
N SER A 160 11.59 -7.10 -5.28
CA SER A 160 11.02 -5.81 -4.89
C SER A 160 12.01 -4.63 -5.03
N ILE A 161 13.31 -4.90 -5.13
CA ILE A 161 14.35 -3.90 -5.44
C ILE A 161 14.01 -3.16 -6.75
N ALA A 162 13.48 -3.87 -7.74
CA ALA A 162 13.07 -3.34 -9.03
C ALA A 162 11.55 -3.13 -9.06
N SER A 163 11.03 -2.16 -8.31
CA SER A 163 9.62 -1.80 -8.29
C SER A 163 9.31 -0.54 -9.11
N PRO A 164 8.88 -0.66 -10.39
CA PRO A 164 8.61 0.49 -11.24
C PRO A 164 7.50 1.40 -10.70
N VAL A 165 6.49 0.83 -10.04
CA VAL A 165 5.36 1.58 -9.47
C VAL A 165 5.84 2.47 -8.32
N VAL A 166 6.61 1.91 -7.38
CA VAL A 166 7.16 2.67 -6.24
C VAL A 166 8.12 3.75 -6.75
N PHE A 167 8.99 3.41 -7.69
CA PHE A 167 9.87 4.37 -8.38
C PHE A 167 9.07 5.53 -8.97
N PHE A 168 8.00 5.25 -9.70
CA PHE A 168 7.19 6.28 -10.35
C PHE A 168 6.61 7.28 -9.34
N PHE A 169 5.99 6.80 -8.25
CA PHE A 169 5.43 7.68 -7.23
C PHE A 169 6.51 8.51 -6.51
N ILE A 170 7.64 7.89 -6.15
CA ILE A 170 8.75 8.60 -5.51
C ILE A 170 9.32 9.65 -6.47
N LYS A 171 9.50 9.32 -7.74
CA LYS A 171 10.00 10.27 -8.75
C LYS A 171 9.07 11.46 -8.92
N GLN A 172 7.75 11.24 -9.00
CA GLN A 172 6.76 12.31 -9.07
C GLN A 172 6.81 13.21 -7.82
N TYR A 173 6.96 12.61 -6.66
CA TYR A 173 7.10 13.36 -5.42
C TYR A 173 8.38 14.20 -5.40
N MET A 174 9.52 13.62 -5.76
CA MET A 174 10.79 14.36 -5.86
C MET A 174 10.72 15.54 -6.83
N ASP A 175 10.08 15.34 -7.98
CA ASP A 175 9.93 16.42 -8.97
C ASP A 175 9.13 17.62 -8.46
N SER A 176 8.23 17.38 -7.49
CA SER A 176 7.38 18.42 -6.92
C SER A 176 7.95 19.10 -5.67
N VAL A 177 8.83 18.40 -4.92
CA VAL A 177 9.22 18.82 -3.56
C VAL A 177 10.73 19.04 -3.41
N LEU A 178 11.56 18.39 -4.23
CA LEU A 178 13.02 18.50 -4.13
C LEU A 178 13.59 19.47 -5.19
N PRO A 179 13.88 20.74 -4.83
CA PRO A 179 14.56 21.66 -5.74
C PRO A 179 15.98 21.17 -6.03
N ILE A 180 16.39 21.23 -7.28
CA ILE A 180 17.73 20.79 -7.69
C ILE A 180 18.82 21.66 -7.06
N GLU A 181 18.51 22.92 -6.80
CA GLU A 181 19.39 23.91 -6.16
C GLU A 181 19.83 23.45 -4.76
N LEU A 182 18.98 22.72 -4.04
CA LEU A 182 19.33 22.17 -2.72
C LEU A 182 20.42 21.08 -2.85
N VAL A 183 20.31 20.25 -3.87
CA VAL A 183 21.32 19.21 -4.17
C VAL A 183 22.64 19.86 -4.61
N GLU A 184 22.57 20.89 -5.44
CA GLU A 184 23.74 21.63 -5.92
C GLU A 184 24.45 22.38 -4.77
N ALA A 185 23.70 23.01 -3.88
CA ALA A 185 24.26 23.65 -2.69
C ALA A 185 25.02 22.66 -1.81
N ALA A 186 24.45 21.48 -1.55
CA ALA A 186 25.11 20.44 -0.79
C ALA A 186 26.39 19.91 -1.45
N ARG A 187 26.44 19.87 -2.79
CA ARG A 187 27.66 19.53 -3.55
C ARG A 187 28.74 20.60 -3.39
N ILE A 188 28.35 21.87 -3.40
CA ILE A 188 29.27 22.99 -3.16
C ILE A 188 29.86 22.93 -1.76
N ASP A 189 29.04 22.54 -0.77
CA ASP A 189 29.47 22.31 0.62
C ASP A 189 30.37 21.07 0.80
N GLY A 190 30.69 20.35 -0.29
CA GLY A 190 31.59 19.20 -0.28
C GLY A 190 30.93 17.89 0.19
N ALA A 191 29.62 17.82 0.27
CA ALA A 191 28.91 16.58 0.58
C ALA A 191 28.96 15.62 -0.64
N HIS A 192 29.35 14.36 -0.42
CA HIS A 192 29.31 13.36 -1.48
C HIS A 192 27.89 12.80 -1.64
N GLU A 193 27.58 12.30 -2.82
CA GLU A 193 26.24 11.91 -3.28
C GLU A 193 25.47 10.97 -2.36
N PHE A 194 26.15 9.99 -1.76
CA PHE A 194 25.53 9.05 -0.83
C PHE A 194 25.06 9.75 0.46
N ARG A 195 25.79 10.78 0.90
CA ARG A 195 25.40 11.59 2.05
C ARG A 195 24.21 12.50 1.70
N ILE A 196 24.26 13.12 0.52
CA ILE A 196 23.15 13.95 0.02
C ILE A 196 21.88 13.12 -0.04
N PHE A 197 21.94 11.95 -0.67
CA PHE A 197 20.78 11.06 -0.79
C PHE A 197 20.21 10.64 0.58
N ASN A 198 21.03 10.27 1.55
CA ASN A 198 20.52 9.74 2.82
C ASN A 198 20.17 10.82 3.86
N GLN A 199 20.61 12.07 3.70
CA GLN A 199 20.41 13.14 4.71
C GLN A 199 19.55 14.29 4.21
N ILE A 200 19.43 14.49 2.91
CA ILE A 200 18.72 15.63 2.31
C ILE A 200 17.52 15.17 1.49
N VAL A 201 17.63 14.04 0.79
CA VAL A 201 16.58 13.46 -0.05
C VAL A 201 15.74 12.48 0.73
#